data_344caad37ac8e6d7cf46be89aaeb2905
#
_entry.id   344caad37ac8e6d7cf46be89aaeb2905
#
_cell.length_a   1.000
_cell.length_b   1.000
_cell.length_c   1.000
_cell.angle_alpha   90.00
_cell.angle_beta   90.00
_cell.angle_gamma   90.00
#
_symmetry.space_group_name_H-M   'P 1'
#
loop_
_entity.id
_entity.type
_entity.pdbx_description
1 polymer ?
#
loop_
_entity_poly.entity_id
_entity_poly.type
_entity_poly.pdbx_seq_one_letter_code
_entity_poly.pdbx_strand_id
1 'polypeptide(L)'
;NPSIEISCRFKSGLGYHIMKKKWLIALFKTNEFKRAEVNLLNQNFKFYLPKITTKITNSKPKEEVLFPGYIFVNTSLENYSALRYTIGIIDIIKFGENVAYISSKDIKAMQIVEKASKIDPVVPKMQIGQEAIIKEGSFKGNMIKICSLPHKERVDVFLNILGSLRRINISEKVLS
;
A
#
# COMPACT_ATOMS: atom_id res chain seq x y z
N ASN A 1 43.94 -49.45 -33.01
CA ASN A 1 43.60 -48.82 -31.77
C ASN A 1 42.77 -47.54 -32.05
N PRO A 2 41.51 -47.47 -31.68
CA PRO A 2 40.74 -46.27 -31.84
C PRO A 2 41.01 -45.36 -30.64
N SER A 3 41.42 -44.14 -30.94
CA SER A 3 41.60 -43.03 -30.03
C SER A 3 40.24 -42.62 -29.46
N ILE A 4 40.10 -42.63 -28.13
CA ILE A 4 38.90 -42.15 -27.45
C ILE A 4 39.03 -40.64 -27.34
N GLU A 5 38.33 -39.89 -28.17
CA GLU A 5 38.11 -38.48 -28.01
C GLU A 5 37.14 -38.25 -26.82
N ILE A 6 37.68 -37.77 -25.74
CA ILE A 6 36.88 -37.27 -24.59
C ILE A 6 36.40 -35.85 -24.96
N SER A 7 35.21 -35.80 -25.54
CA SER A 7 34.49 -34.56 -25.77
C SER A 7 34.02 -34.01 -24.42
N CYS A 8 34.78 -33.10 -23.82
CA CYS A 8 34.31 -32.27 -22.70
C CYS A 8 33.20 -31.32 -23.20
N ARG A 9 31.96 -31.81 -23.15
CA ARG A 9 30.80 -30.93 -23.25
C ARG A 9 30.71 -30.05 -22.01
N PHE A 10 31.28 -28.86 -22.12
CA PHE A 10 31.02 -27.77 -21.21
C PHE A 10 29.55 -27.39 -21.37
N LYS A 11 28.68 -27.95 -20.54
CA LYS A 11 27.34 -27.43 -20.36
C LYS A 11 27.45 -26.16 -19.57
N SER A 12 27.59 -25.04 -20.27
CA SER A 12 27.32 -23.71 -19.70
C SER A 12 25.82 -23.67 -19.40
N GLY A 13 25.45 -24.20 -18.25
CA GLY A 13 24.14 -24.00 -17.65
C GLY A 13 24.04 -22.54 -17.25
N LEU A 14 23.76 -21.65 -18.19
CA LEU A 14 23.11 -20.38 -17.91
C LEU A 14 21.76 -20.73 -17.29
N GLY A 15 21.76 -20.97 -15.98
CA GLY A 15 20.55 -20.97 -15.20
C GLY A 15 19.89 -19.62 -15.40
N TYR A 16 18.92 -19.54 -16.26
CA TYR A 16 17.95 -18.46 -16.26
C TYR A 16 17.30 -18.50 -14.90
N HIS A 17 17.86 -17.78 -13.92
CA HIS A 17 17.15 -17.38 -12.74
C HIS A 17 15.98 -16.53 -13.26
N ILE A 18 14.82 -17.17 -13.39
CA ILE A 18 13.57 -16.45 -13.64
C ILE A 18 13.41 -15.55 -12.43
N MET A 19 13.84 -14.30 -12.57
CA MET A 19 13.79 -13.29 -11.54
C MET A 19 12.33 -13.08 -11.17
N LYS A 20 11.93 -13.66 -10.04
CA LYS A 20 10.54 -13.62 -9.60
C LYS A 20 10.18 -12.21 -9.19
N LYS A 21 9.49 -11.49 -10.08
CA LYS A 21 8.95 -10.16 -9.76
C LYS A 21 7.95 -10.27 -8.62
N LYS A 22 8.03 -9.33 -7.70
CA LYS A 22 7.15 -9.18 -6.55
C LYS A 22 6.57 -7.76 -6.53
N TRP A 23 5.44 -7.58 -5.89
CA TRP A 23 4.87 -6.27 -5.67
C TRP A 23 5.46 -5.68 -4.37
N LEU A 24 6.48 -4.85 -4.50
CA LEU A 24 7.09 -4.14 -3.37
C LEU A 24 6.20 -2.97 -2.96
N ILE A 25 6.27 -2.61 -1.69
CA ILE A 25 5.52 -1.49 -1.12
C ILE A 25 6.48 -0.32 -0.98
N ALA A 26 6.24 0.75 -1.74
CA ALA A 26 7.06 1.95 -1.68
C ALA A 26 6.27 3.12 -1.07
N LEU A 27 6.98 3.98 -0.35
CA LEU A 27 6.49 5.25 0.16
C LEU A 27 6.78 6.35 -0.85
N PHE A 28 5.81 7.21 -1.10
CA PHE A 28 5.99 8.41 -1.91
C PHE A 28 5.42 9.65 -1.22
N LYS A 29 5.88 10.82 -1.62
CA LYS A 29 5.31 12.08 -1.14
C LYS A 29 3.95 12.32 -1.77
N THR A 30 2.91 12.40 -0.95
CA THR A 30 1.50 12.46 -1.40
C THR A 30 1.22 13.63 -2.35
N ASN A 31 1.87 14.77 -2.13
CA ASN A 31 1.77 15.96 -2.98
C ASN A 31 2.64 15.90 -4.24
N GLU A 32 3.56 14.94 -4.35
CA GLU A 32 4.47 14.76 -5.48
C GLU A 32 4.15 13.48 -6.29
N PHE A 33 2.95 12.92 -6.17
CA PHE A 33 2.59 11.67 -6.86
C PHE A 33 2.86 11.72 -8.36
N LYS A 34 2.45 12.79 -9.04
CA LYS A 34 2.69 12.94 -10.49
C LYS A 34 4.18 12.84 -10.85
N ARG A 35 5.06 13.38 -9.99
CA ARG A 35 6.50 13.29 -10.18
C ARG A 35 7.01 11.86 -10.01
N ALA A 36 6.53 11.14 -8.99
CA ALA A 36 6.87 9.74 -8.79
C ALA A 36 6.36 8.88 -9.96
N GLU A 37 5.13 9.10 -10.41
CA GLU A 37 4.50 8.40 -11.52
C GLU A 37 5.33 8.52 -12.82
N VAL A 38 5.69 9.73 -13.23
CA VAL A 38 6.50 9.97 -14.44
C VAL A 38 7.85 9.27 -14.33
N ASN A 39 8.53 9.34 -13.20
CA ASN A 39 9.85 8.73 -13.03
C ASN A 39 9.79 7.19 -12.96
N LEU A 40 8.73 6.62 -12.38
CA LEU A 40 8.49 5.17 -12.42
C LEU A 40 8.23 4.69 -13.85
N LEU A 41 7.43 5.41 -14.63
CA LEU A 41 7.17 5.10 -16.04
C LEU A 41 8.44 5.18 -16.88
N ASN A 42 9.23 6.24 -16.74
CA ASN A 42 10.49 6.42 -17.47
C ASN A 42 11.50 5.30 -17.21
N GLN A 43 11.45 4.69 -16.01
CA GLN A 43 12.28 3.54 -15.65
C GLN A 43 11.62 2.19 -15.96
N ASN A 44 10.48 2.19 -16.68
CA ASN A 44 9.72 0.99 -17.05
C ASN A 44 9.24 0.16 -15.84
N PHE A 45 9.02 0.79 -14.68
CA PHE A 45 8.40 0.12 -13.55
C PHE A 45 6.90 -0.01 -13.77
N LYS A 46 6.38 -1.22 -13.58
CA LYS A 46 4.94 -1.45 -13.47
C LYS A 46 4.51 -1.16 -12.03
N PHE A 47 3.59 -0.22 -11.84
CA PHE A 47 3.11 0.14 -10.51
C PHE A 47 1.58 0.13 -10.45
N TYR A 48 1.05 0.18 -9.22
CA TYR A 48 -0.36 0.25 -8.92
C TYR A 48 -0.59 1.14 -7.70
N LEU A 49 -1.44 2.15 -7.87
CA LEU A 49 -1.92 3.01 -6.80
C LEU A 49 -3.41 2.72 -6.60
N PRO A 50 -3.78 1.95 -5.55
CA PRO A 50 -5.18 1.60 -5.33
C PRO A 50 -6.01 2.83 -5.03
N LYS A 51 -7.16 2.91 -5.70
CA LYS A 51 -8.14 3.97 -5.48
C LYS A 51 -9.48 3.36 -5.11
N ILE A 52 -10.30 4.14 -4.48
CA ILE A 52 -11.67 3.78 -4.14
C ILE A 52 -12.57 4.96 -4.44
N THR A 53 -13.74 4.69 -4.96
CA THR A 53 -14.76 5.70 -5.14
C THR A 53 -15.66 5.72 -3.91
N THR A 54 -15.70 6.87 -3.23
CA THR A 54 -16.54 7.09 -2.05
C THR A 54 -17.68 8.06 -2.38
N LYS A 55 -18.78 7.92 -1.69
CA LYS A 55 -19.90 8.87 -1.76
C LYS A 55 -20.35 9.22 -0.36
N ILE A 56 -20.19 10.48 0.00
CA ILE A 56 -20.78 11.04 1.21
C ILE A 56 -22.25 11.39 0.91
N THR A 57 -23.12 11.22 1.90
CA THR A 57 -24.53 11.59 1.77
C THR A 57 -24.68 13.00 1.19
N ASN A 58 -25.51 13.13 0.13
CA ASN A 58 -25.75 14.37 -0.60
C ASN A 58 -24.54 14.96 -1.37
N SER A 59 -23.48 14.20 -1.60
CA SER A 59 -22.34 14.63 -2.41
C SER A 59 -22.19 13.82 -3.70
N LYS A 60 -21.43 14.36 -4.66
CA LYS A 60 -21.01 13.60 -5.85
C LYS A 60 -19.97 12.55 -5.44
N PRO A 61 -19.98 11.37 -6.08
CA PRO A 61 -18.91 10.39 -5.87
C PRO A 61 -17.52 10.99 -6.11
N LYS A 62 -16.58 10.64 -5.25
CA LYS A 62 -15.19 11.12 -5.31
C LYS A 62 -14.23 9.94 -5.32
N GLU A 63 -13.25 9.96 -6.22
CA GLU A 63 -12.18 8.98 -6.24
C GLU A 63 -11.09 9.40 -5.26
N GLU A 64 -10.72 8.50 -4.35
CA GLU A 64 -9.71 8.73 -3.31
C GLU A 64 -8.67 7.62 -3.33
N VAL A 65 -7.42 7.95 -2.99
CA VAL A 65 -6.35 6.96 -2.84
C VAL A 65 -6.62 6.12 -1.60
N LEU A 66 -6.67 4.79 -1.75
CA LEU A 66 -6.99 3.88 -0.65
C LEU A 66 -5.91 3.87 0.44
N PHE A 67 -4.63 4.01 0.05
CA PHE A 67 -3.50 4.08 0.97
C PHE A 67 -2.65 5.32 0.66
N PRO A 68 -2.99 6.49 1.23
CA PRO A 68 -2.24 7.72 0.99
C PRO A 68 -0.75 7.57 1.34
N GLY A 69 0.12 7.92 0.42
CA GLY A 69 1.57 7.81 0.59
C GLY A 69 2.18 6.45 0.24
N TYR A 70 1.38 5.44 -0.11
CA TYR A 70 1.86 4.11 -0.49
C TYR A 70 1.54 3.78 -1.94
N ILE A 71 2.50 3.20 -2.64
CA ILE A 71 2.37 2.71 -4.01
C ILE A 71 2.96 1.30 -4.12
N PHE A 72 2.33 0.45 -4.90
CA PHE A 72 2.80 -0.91 -5.14
C PHE A 72 3.55 -0.97 -6.46
N VAL A 73 4.80 -1.46 -6.45
CA VAL A 73 5.65 -1.54 -7.62
C VAL A 73 6.05 -2.97 -7.90
N ASN A 74 5.74 -3.47 -9.11
CA ASN A 74 6.07 -4.83 -9.52
C ASN A 74 7.47 -4.90 -10.10
N THR A 75 8.41 -5.40 -9.32
CA THR A 75 9.81 -5.48 -9.71
C THR A 75 10.53 -6.66 -9.04
N SER A 76 11.77 -6.95 -9.48
CA SER A 76 12.67 -7.87 -8.81
C SER A 76 13.45 -7.17 -7.70
N LEU A 77 13.97 -7.95 -6.74
CA LEU A 77 14.80 -7.39 -5.65
C LEU A 77 16.12 -6.77 -6.17
N GLU A 78 16.60 -7.18 -7.34
CA GLU A 78 17.78 -6.58 -7.98
C GLU A 78 17.58 -5.12 -8.34
N ASN A 79 16.36 -4.77 -8.73
CA ASN A 79 15.98 -3.39 -9.04
C ASN A 79 15.59 -2.57 -7.80
N TYR A 80 15.80 -3.12 -6.59
CA TYR A 80 15.51 -2.44 -5.33
C TYR A 80 16.16 -1.07 -5.25
N SER A 81 17.46 -0.98 -5.54
CA SER A 81 18.19 0.29 -5.49
C SER A 81 17.67 1.29 -6.52
N ALA A 82 17.43 0.85 -7.75
CA ALA A 82 16.85 1.72 -8.79
C ALA A 82 15.48 2.27 -8.36
N LEU A 83 14.61 1.42 -7.80
CA LEU A 83 13.31 1.85 -7.28
C LEU A 83 13.46 2.82 -6.11
N ARG A 84 14.35 2.52 -5.14
CA ARG A 84 14.54 3.34 -3.94
C ARG A 84 15.01 4.76 -4.29
N TYR A 85 15.88 4.89 -5.29
CA TYR A 85 16.40 6.18 -5.73
C TYR A 85 15.56 6.85 -6.81
N THR A 86 14.40 6.29 -7.16
CA THR A 86 13.48 6.94 -8.09
C THR A 86 12.95 8.24 -7.49
N ILE A 87 13.07 9.33 -8.24
CA ILE A 87 12.62 10.65 -7.81
C ILE A 87 11.11 10.62 -7.51
N GLY A 88 10.73 11.05 -6.30
CA GLY A 88 9.36 11.02 -5.81
C GLY A 88 9.07 9.82 -4.91
N ILE A 89 9.93 8.80 -4.88
CA ILE A 89 9.91 7.73 -3.88
C ILE A 89 10.72 8.18 -2.67
N ILE A 90 10.20 7.94 -1.47
CA ILE A 90 10.85 8.26 -0.20
C ILE A 90 11.67 7.08 0.28
N ASP A 91 11.04 5.91 0.32
CA ASP A 91 11.68 4.66 0.74
C ASP A 91 10.83 3.45 0.32
N ILE A 92 11.37 2.26 0.53
CA ILE A 92 10.68 0.98 0.34
C ILE A 92 10.46 0.34 1.71
N ILE A 93 9.24 -0.10 1.98
CA ILE A 93 8.87 -0.68 3.26
C ILE A 93 9.65 -1.96 3.52
N LYS A 94 10.14 -2.09 4.76
CA LYS A 94 10.83 -3.27 5.28
C LYS A 94 10.26 -3.70 6.62
N PHE A 95 10.35 -4.99 6.89
CA PHE A 95 10.15 -5.57 8.22
C PHE A 95 11.49 -6.15 8.69
N GLY A 96 12.19 -5.41 9.54
CA GLY A 96 13.60 -5.68 9.84
C GLY A 96 14.44 -5.51 8.58
N GLU A 97 15.21 -6.52 8.21
CA GLU A 97 16.05 -6.53 7.00
C GLU A 97 15.28 -6.97 5.73
N ASN A 98 14.10 -7.54 5.91
CA ASN A 98 13.32 -8.09 4.80
C ASN A 98 12.46 -7.02 4.13
N VAL A 99 12.57 -6.91 2.81
CA VAL A 99 11.72 -6.02 2.00
C VAL A 99 10.28 -6.52 2.02
N ALA A 100 9.34 -5.64 2.35
CA ALA A 100 7.93 -5.95 2.37
C ALA A 100 7.38 -6.09 0.94
N TYR A 101 6.55 -7.09 0.72
CA TYR A 101 5.85 -7.28 -0.54
C TYR A 101 4.42 -7.76 -0.33
N ILE A 102 3.59 -7.53 -1.32
CA ILE A 102 2.21 -8.00 -1.37
C ILE A 102 2.06 -9.02 -2.50
N SER A 103 1.14 -9.95 -2.34
CA SER A 103 0.90 -10.98 -3.36
C SER A 103 0.16 -10.42 -4.58
N SER A 104 0.37 -11.01 -5.75
CA SER A 104 -0.41 -10.66 -6.94
C SER A 104 -1.90 -10.97 -6.78
N LYS A 105 -2.26 -11.90 -5.89
CA LYS A 105 -3.65 -12.20 -5.54
C LYS A 105 -4.31 -11.01 -4.83
N ASP A 106 -3.61 -10.42 -3.86
CA ASP A 106 -4.12 -9.28 -3.10
C ASP A 106 -4.22 -8.02 -3.97
N ILE A 107 -3.24 -7.81 -4.88
CA ILE A 107 -3.33 -6.73 -5.88
C ILE A 107 -4.59 -6.90 -6.76
N LYS A 108 -4.86 -8.12 -7.24
CA LYS A 108 -6.08 -8.38 -8.03
C LYS A 108 -7.34 -8.15 -7.20
N ALA A 109 -7.36 -8.55 -5.93
CA ALA A 109 -8.48 -8.30 -5.03
C ALA A 109 -8.74 -6.80 -4.86
N MET A 110 -7.70 -5.99 -4.65
CA MET A 110 -7.84 -4.53 -4.60
C MET A 110 -8.37 -3.94 -5.92
N GLN A 111 -7.92 -4.43 -7.07
CA GLN A 111 -8.41 -3.99 -8.38
C GLN A 111 -9.90 -4.33 -8.57
N ILE A 112 -10.37 -5.46 -8.04
CA ILE A 112 -11.79 -5.83 -8.08
C ILE A 112 -12.60 -4.85 -7.22
N VAL A 113 -12.15 -4.57 -6.00
CA VAL A 113 -12.80 -3.62 -5.09
C VAL A 113 -12.82 -2.21 -5.70
N GLU A 114 -11.73 -1.76 -6.32
CA GLU A 114 -11.67 -0.48 -7.01
C GLU A 114 -12.72 -0.40 -8.13
N LYS A 115 -12.82 -1.42 -8.98
CA LYS A 115 -13.81 -1.48 -10.05
C LYS A 115 -15.24 -1.50 -9.51
N ALA A 116 -15.49 -2.29 -8.47
CA ALA A 116 -16.81 -2.37 -7.84
C ALA A 116 -17.22 -1.02 -7.24
N SER A 117 -16.29 -0.31 -6.60
CA SER A 117 -16.57 1.01 -6.01
C SER A 117 -16.88 2.10 -7.04
N LYS A 118 -16.46 1.94 -8.29
CA LYS A 118 -16.84 2.86 -9.39
C LYS A 118 -18.28 2.68 -9.83
N ILE A 119 -18.81 1.46 -9.70
CA ILE A 119 -20.20 1.12 -10.04
C ILE A 119 -21.12 1.46 -8.87
N ASP A 120 -20.73 1.01 -7.67
CA ASP A 120 -21.45 1.24 -6.43
C ASP A 120 -20.48 1.92 -5.41
N PRO A 121 -20.51 3.26 -5.33
CA PRO A 121 -19.59 4.01 -4.48
C PRO A 121 -19.75 3.64 -3.00
N VAL A 122 -18.65 3.41 -2.35
CA VAL A 122 -18.62 3.05 -0.93
C VAL A 122 -19.06 4.24 -0.09
N VAL A 123 -20.08 4.03 0.74
CA VAL A 123 -20.47 4.99 1.77
C VAL A 123 -19.64 4.67 3.00
N PRO A 124 -18.64 5.49 3.37
CA PRO A 124 -17.83 5.21 4.54
C PRO A 124 -18.69 5.36 5.79
N LYS A 125 -18.70 4.33 6.62
CA LYS A 125 -19.33 4.40 7.95
C LYS A 125 -18.66 5.47 8.82
N MET A 126 -17.37 5.69 8.59
CA MET A 126 -16.57 6.69 9.29
C MET A 126 -15.76 7.49 8.28
N GLN A 127 -15.63 8.80 8.51
CA GLN A 127 -14.88 9.71 7.66
C GLN A 127 -13.60 10.18 8.36
N ILE A 128 -12.52 10.27 7.60
CA ILE A 128 -11.29 10.89 8.14
C ILE A 128 -11.59 12.34 8.50
N GLY A 129 -11.22 12.74 9.71
CA GLY A 129 -11.51 14.05 10.26
C GLY A 129 -12.84 14.14 11.00
N GLN A 130 -13.69 13.12 10.93
CA GLN A 130 -14.94 13.07 11.69
C GLN A 130 -14.64 12.97 13.19
N GLU A 131 -15.42 13.66 13.99
CA GLU A 131 -15.43 13.52 15.44
C GLU A 131 -16.38 12.39 15.83
N ALA A 132 -15.97 11.61 16.81
CA ALA A 132 -16.76 10.51 17.37
C ALA A 132 -16.51 10.39 18.88
N ILE A 133 -17.38 9.68 19.57
CA ILE A 133 -17.23 9.43 21.01
C ILE A 133 -16.93 7.95 21.23
N ILE A 134 -15.96 7.66 22.09
CA ILE A 134 -15.66 6.29 22.50
C ILE A 134 -16.76 5.81 23.44
N LYS A 135 -17.46 4.73 23.07
CA LYS A 135 -18.57 4.17 23.83
C LYS A 135 -18.12 3.23 24.96
N GLU A 136 -17.01 2.54 24.75
CA GLU A 136 -16.57 1.46 25.65
C GLU A 136 -15.05 1.48 25.85
N GLY A 137 -14.61 0.82 26.93
CA GLY A 137 -13.19 0.67 27.27
C GLY A 137 -12.64 1.81 28.14
N SER A 138 -11.32 1.81 28.33
CA SER A 138 -10.61 2.72 29.25
C SER A 138 -10.72 4.21 28.87
N PHE A 139 -11.11 4.51 27.65
CA PHE A 139 -11.25 5.86 27.13
C PHE A 139 -12.71 6.27 26.86
N LYS A 140 -13.68 5.53 27.45
CA LYS A 140 -15.10 5.82 27.30
C LYS A 140 -15.43 7.28 27.60
N GLY A 141 -16.27 7.87 26.74
CA GLY A 141 -16.73 9.26 26.88
C GLY A 141 -15.79 10.32 26.30
N ASN A 142 -14.59 9.94 25.89
CA ASN A 142 -13.70 10.90 25.24
C ASN A 142 -14.09 11.13 23.79
N MET A 143 -14.04 12.39 23.39
CA MET A 143 -14.16 12.80 21.99
C MET A 143 -12.86 12.55 21.27
N ILE A 144 -12.94 11.96 20.09
CA ILE A 144 -11.80 11.63 19.23
C ILE A 144 -12.00 12.15 17.80
N LYS A 145 -10.92 12.27 17.07
CA LYS A 145 -10.95 12.58 15.66
C LYS A 145 -10.38 11.42 14.85
N ILE A 146 -11.14 10.94 13.87
CA ILE A 146 -10.77 9.78 13.04
C ILE A 146 -9.65 10.18 12.09
N CYS A 147 -8.56 9.39 12.06
CA CYS A 147 -7.36 9.66 11.28
C CYS A 147 -7.19 8.73 10.07
N SER A 148 -7.80 7.55 10.11
CA SER A 148 -7.73 6.59 9.02
C SER A 148 -9.08 5.92 8.78
N LEU A 149 -9.25 5.35 7.59
CA LEU A 149 -10.36 4.44 7.35
C LEU A 149 -10.17 3.15 8.15
N PRO A 150 -11.27 2.49 8.57
CA PRO A 150 -11.18 1.22 9.29
C PRO A 150 -10.43 0.15 8.50
N HIS A 151 -9.51 -0.52 9.17
CA HIS A 151 -8.79 -1.68 8.62
C HIS A 151 -8.80 -2.81 9.64
N LYS A 152 -9.25 -4.01 9.25
CA LYS A 152 -9.41 -5.17 10.16
C LYS A 152 -10.16 -4.81 11.44
N GLU A 153 -11.29 -4.13 11.31
CA GLU A 153 -12.12 -3.64 12.43
C GLU A 153 -11.40 -2.68 13.40
N ARG A 154 -10.31 -2.09 12.97
CA ARG A 154 -9.56 -1.10 13.78
C ARG A 154 -9.38 0.20 12.99
N VAL A 155 -9.32 1.29 13.71
CA VAL A 155 -9.18 2.64 13.16
C VAL A 155 -8.18 3.44 13.97
N ASP A 156 -7.37 4.24 13.29
CA ASP A 156 -6.49 5.20 13.96
C ASP A 156 -7.27 6.48 14.25
N VAL A 157 -7.16 6.94 15.48
CA VAL A 157 -7.83 8.13 15.96
C VAL A 157 -6.86 9.03 16.71
N PHE A 158 -7.11 10.34 16.70
CA PHE A 158 -6.48 11.27 17.60
C PHE A 158 -7.33 11.43 18.86
N LEU A 159 -6.74 11.16 20.00
CA LEU A 159 -7.31 11.36 21.30
C LEU A 159 -6.50 12.43 22.04
N ASN A 160 -7.18 13.43 22.60
CA ASN A 160 -6.54 14.40 23.47
C ASN A 160 -6.47 13.85 24.91
N ILE A 161 -5.26 13.57 25.36
CA ILE A 161 -5.00 13.08 26.71
C ILE A 161 -4.14 14.13 27.42
N LEU A 162 -4.66 14.74 28.49
CA LEU A 162 -3.96 15.73 29.30
C LEU A 162 -3.33 16.86 28.48
N GLY A 163 -4.07 17.39 27.49
CA GLY A 163 -3.60 18.46 26.62
C GLY A 163 -2.65 18.03 25.50
N SER A 164 -2.33 16.75 25.41
CA SER A 164 -1.49 16.20 24.32
C SER A 164 -2.33 15.38 23.36
N LEU A 165 -2.20 15.68 22.05
CA LEU A 165 -2.84 14.93 20.99
C LEU A 165 -2.06 13.65 20.73
N ARG A 166 -2.68 12.50 20.99
CA ARG A 166 -2.08 11.16 20.78
C ARG A 166 -2.83 10.40 19.72
N ARG A 167 -2.09 9.83 18.77
CA ARG A 167 -2.64 8.87 17.81
C ARG A 167 -2.68 7.50 18.45
N ILE A 168 -3.87 6.91 18.51
CA ILE A 168 -4.10 5.56 19.04
C ILE A 168 -4.87 4.72 18.03
N ASN A 169 -4.70 3.40 18.10
CA ASN A 169 -5.40 2.46 17.25
C ASN A 169 -6.44 1.72 18.10
N ILE A 170 -7.72 1.87 17.77
CA ILE A 170 -8.85 1.31 18.53
C ILE A 170 -9.74 0.45 17.64
N SER A 171 -10.56 -0.40 18.25
CA SER A 171 -11.58 -1.16 17.52
C SER A 171 -12.67 -0.23 17.02
N GLU A 172 -13.12 -0.41 15.78
CA GLU A 172 -14.26 0.31 15.18
C GLU A 172 -15.53 0.13 16.03
N LYS A 173 -15.68 -1.02 16.68
CA LYS A 173 -16.86 -1.38 17.49
C LYS A 173 -17.08 -0.49 18.71
N VAL A 174 -16.03 0.16 19.23
CA VAL A 174 -16.13 1.04 20.40
C VAL A 174 -16.48 2.49 20.06
N LEU A 175 -16.68 2.81 18.78
CA LEU A 175 -17.05 4.12 18.29
C LEU A 175 -18.55 4.24 18.01
N SER A 176 -19.04 5.46 18.01
CA SER A 176 -20.42 5.81 17.65
C SER A 176 -20.44 6.84 16.53
#